data_4c18221257332b375aa2df908d0e6216
#
_entry.id   4c18221257332b375aa2df908d0e6216
#
_cell.length_a   1.000
_cell.length_b   1.000
_cell.length_c   1.000
_cell.angle_alpha   90.00
_cell.angle_beta   90.00
_cell.angle_gamma   90.00
#
_symmetry.space_group_name_H-M   'P 1'
#
loop_
_entity.id
_entity.type
_entity.pdbx_description
1 polymer ?
#
loop_
_entity_poly.entity_id
_entity_poly.type
_entity_poly.pdbx_seq_one_letter_code
_entity_poly.pdbx_strand_id
1 'polypeptide(L)'
;MLAKILKGSKDKKVLENGLDKCPSYGYYNKLTIEEITKIVDWMIVNDYLNIYYNGRLPMIVFSEKGWETYKPYYVEELYTLILRVNETGTENLIERLKQTNREVVKMLLSKIGSSKNIGFIRFLVKWEAAEVKKVRIIINYKISELKSA
;
A
#
# COMPACT_ATOMS: atom_id res chain seq x y z
N MET A 1 -11.62 14.69 -9.47
CA MET A 1 -12.02 13.56 -8.63
C MET A 1 -11.01 13.27 -7.53
N LEU A 2 -9.73 13.04 -7.85
CA LEU A 2 -8.67 12.77 -6.86
C LEU A 2 -8.61 13.81 -5.74
N ALA A 3 -8.60 15.09 -6.06
CA ALA A 3 -8.59 16.17 -5.06
C ALA A 3 -9.78 16.11 -4.11
N LYS A 4 -10.97 15.72 -4.59
CA LYS A 4 -12.16 15.54 -3.76
C LYS A 4 -12.02 14.36 -2.79
N ILE A 5 -11.40 13.27 -3.22
CA ILE A 5 -11.10 12.11 -2.36
C ILE A 5 -10.13 12.52 -1.26
N LEU A 6 -9.02 13.15 -1.63
CA LEU A 6 -8.00 13.61 -0.68
C LEU A 6 -8.53 14.67 0.29
N LYS A 7 -9.47 15.48 -0.13
CA LYS A 7 -10.17 16.45 0.74
C LYS A 7 -11.11 15.77 1.73
N GLY A 8 -11.66 14.61 1.40
CA GLY A 8 -12.76 14.01 2.14
C GLY A 8 -14.10 14.65 1.80
N SER A 9 -14.29 14.97 0.52
CA SER A 9 -15.51 15.61 0.04
C SER A 9 -16.71 14.66 0.10
N LYS A 10 -17.86 15.17 0.56
CA LYS A 10 -19.15 14.48 0.53
C LYS A 10 -19.88 14.64 -0.81
N ASP A 11 -19.14 14.94 -1.88
CA ASP A 11 -19.70 15.02 -3.23
C ASP A 11 -20.40 13.71 -3.60
N LYS A 12 -21.57 13.86 -4.25
CA LYS A 12 -22.42 12.73 -4.63
C LYS A 12 -21.66 11.64 -5.39
N LYS A 13 -20.83 12.02 -6.37
CA LYS A 13 -20.05 11.06 -7.16
C LYS A 13 -18.99 10.32 -6.34
N VAL A 14 -18.44 10.97 -5.32
CA VAL A 14 -17.47 10.32 -4.39
C VAL A 14 -18.18 9.22 -3.60
N LEU A 15 -19.34 9.53 -3.04
CA LEU A 15 -20.10 8.60 -2.19
C LEU A 15 -20.74 7.47 -3.01
N GLU A 16 -21.34 7.76 -4.16
CA GLU A 16 -21.97 6.75 -5.04
C GLU A 16 -20.96 5.72 -5.56
N ASN A 17 -19.70 6.11 -5.77
CA ASN A 17 -18.65 5.21 -6.21
C ASN A 17 -17.88 4.57 -5.04
N GLY A 18 -18.29 4.77 -3.81
CA GLY A 18 -17.64 4.19 -2.62
C GLY A 18 -16.22 4.68 -2.38
N LEU A 19 -15.85 5.86 -2.93
CA LEU A 19 -14.52 6.42 -2.83
C LEU A 19 -14.21 7.00 -1.45
N ASP A 20 -15.24 7.20 -0.63
CA ASP A 20 -15.13 7.53 0.80
C ASP A 20 -14.52 6.40 1.64
N LYS A 21 -14.46 5.19 1.09
CA LYS A 21 -13.84 4.02 1.73
C LYS A 21 -12.35 3.87 1.39
N CYS A 22 -11.82 4.70 0.51
CA CYS A 22 -10.39 4.69 0.18
C CYS A 22 -9.55 5.09 1.39
N PRO A 23 -8.40 4.42 1.64
CA PRO A 23 -7.50 4.78 2.75
C PRO A 23 -7.02 6.23 2.73
N SER A 24 -6.94 6.83 1.54
CA SER A 24 -6.51 8.23 1.35
C SER A 24 -7.65 9.24 1.48
N TYR A 25 -8.89 8.80 1.69
CA TYR A 25 -10.02 9.71 1.84
C TYR A 25 -9.84 10.64 3.03
N GLY A 26 -9.91 11.93 2.78
CA GLY A 26 -9.73 12.94 3.83
C GLY A 26 -8.28 13.13 4.30
N TYR A 27 -7.29 12.56 3.62
CA TYR A 27 -5.88 12.70 3.99
C TYR A 27 -5.44 14.18 4.09
N TYR A 28 -5.92 15.02 3.18
CA TYR A 28 -5.69 16.46 3.16
C TYR A 28 -6.93 17.26 3.58
N ASN A 29 -7.68 16.80 4.57
CA ASN A 29 -8.94 17.43 4.97
C ASN A 29 -8.81 18.90 5.42
N LYS A 30 -7.64 19.31 5.87
CA LYS A 30 -7.33 20.68 6.30
C LYS A 30 -7.00 21.63 5.15
N LEU A 31 -6.69 21.09 3.96
CA LEU A 31 -6.39 21.88 2.78
C LEU A 31 -7.65 22.13 1.95
N THR A 32 -7.66 23.20 1.17
CA THR A 32 -8.70 23.44 0.18
C THR A 32 -8.52 22.53 -1.04
N ILE A 33 -9.60 22.31 -1.81
CA ILE A 33 -9.49 21.55 -3.07
C ILE A 33 -8.49 22.19 -4.04
N GLU A 34 -8.42 23.52 -4.07
CA GLU A 34 -7.45 24.25 -4.88
C GLU A 34 -6.01 23.97 -4.47
N GLU A 35 -5.71 23.98 -3.17
CA GLU A 35 -4.39 23.66 -2.63
C GLU A 35 -4.00 22.21 -2.94
N ILE A 36 -4.93 21.26 -2.79
CA ILE A 36 -4.71 19.84 -3.11
C ILE A 36 -4.44 19.68 -4.62
N THR A 37 -5.20 20.36 -5.47
CA THR A 37 -5.00 20.33 -6.93
C THR A 37 -3.62 20.82 -7.30
N LYS A 38 -3.12 21.88 -6.68
CA LYS A 38 -1.74 22.35 -6.89
C LYS A 38 -0.68 21.32 -6.51
N ILE A 39 -0.88 20.57 -5.44
CA ILE A 39 0.02 19.47 -5.04
C ILE A 39 0.03 18.37 -6.10
N VAL A 40 -1.14 17.94 -6.58
CA VAL A 40 -1.25 16.93 -7.62
C VAL A 40 -0.61 17.40 -8.93
N ASP A 41 -0.87 18.64 -9.34
CA ASP A 41 -0.29 19.24 -10.54
C ASP A 41 1.24 19.30 -10.44
N TRP A 42 1.78 19.66 -9.29
CA TRP A 42 3.21 19.63 -9.03
C TRP A 42 3.81 18.23 -9.20
N MET A 43 3.12 17.20 -8.70
CA MET A 43 3.55 15.80 -8.86
C MET A 43 3.55 15.37 -10.33
N ILE A 44 2.58 15.84 -11.12
CA ILE A 44 2.50 15.53 -12.55
C ILE A 44 3.65 16.24 -13.30
N VAL A 45 3.86 17.54 -13.04
CA VAL A 45 4.93 18.34 -13.68
C VAL A 45 6.31 17.80 -13.34
N ASN A 46 6.51 17.25 -12.15
CA ASN A 46 7.79 16.68 -11.70
C ASN A 46 7.92 15.17 -11.94
N ASP A 47 7.07 14.61 -12.80
CA ASP A 47 7.12 13.22 -13.27
C ASP A 47 6.90 12.14 -12.19
N TYR A 48 6.25 12.46 -11.08
CA TYR A 48 5.83 11.46 -10.08
C TYR A 48 4.52 10.78 -10.45
N LEU A 49 3.64 11.50 -11.13
CA LEU A 49 2.35 11.02 -11.59
C LEU A 49 2.21 11.27 -13.09
N ASN A 50 1.52 10.37 -13.77
CA ASN A 50 1.15 10.50 -15.17
C ASN A 50 -0.38 10.53 -15.32
N ILE A 51 -0.85 11.18 -16.37
CA ILE A 51 -2.23 11.10 -16.80
C ILE A 51 -2.32 10.03 -17.89
N TYR A 52 -3.09 8.99 -17.60
CA TYR A 52 -3.39 7.92 -18.55
C TYR A 52 -4.85 8.01 -18.98
N TYR A 53 -5.14 7.85 -20.24
CA TYR A 53 -6.49 7.88 -20.79
C TYR A 53 -6.99 6.47 -21.07
N ASN A 54 -8.06 6.06 -20.37
CA ASN A 54 -8.83 4.86 -20.71
C ASN A 54 -10.03 5.33 -21.56
N GLY A 55 -9.88 5.26 -22.90
CA GLY A 55 -10.81 5.90 -23.81
C GLY A 55 -10.77 7.43 -23.62
N ARG A 56 -11.90 8.01 -23.21
CA ARG A 56 -12.01 9.46 -22.93
C ARG A 56 -11.84 9.83 -21.45
N LEU A 57 -11.67 8.83 -20.57
CA LEU A 57 -11.54 9.06 -19.13
C LEU A 57 -10.08 9.26 -18.74
N PRO A 58 -9.71 10.44 -18.19
CA PRO A 58 -8.38 10.63 -17.65
C PRO A 58 -8.25 9.91 -16.30
N MET A 59 -7.17 9.15 -16.15
CA MET A 59 -6.80 8.48 -14.91
C MET A 59 -5.41 8.93 -14.49
N ILE A 60 -5.23 9.16 -13.20
CA ILE A 60 -3.92 9.49 -12.62
C ILE A 60 -3.29 8.19 -12.15
N VAL A 61 -2.08 7.91 -12.61
CA VAL A 61 -1.31 6.72 -12.28
C VAL A 61 0.10 7.12 -11.84
N PHE A 62 0.77 6.25 -11.07
CA PHE A 62 2.18 6.45 -10.79
C PHE A 62 3.00 6.38 -12.09
N SER A 63 3.95 7.29 -12.24
CA SER A 63 5.07 7.12 -13.16
C SER A 63 6.03 6.07 -12.61
N GLU A 64 7.01 5.62 -13.41
CA GLU A 64 8.10 4.78 -12.91
C GLU A 64 8.84 5.45 -11.74
N LYS A 65 9.21 6.73 -11.90
CA LYS A 65 9.83 7.54 -10.84
C LYS A 65 8.97 7.63 -9.58
N GLY A 66 7.67 7.87 -9.72
CA GLY A 66 6.73 7.96 -8.60
C GLY A 66 6.61 6.64 -7.86
N TRP A 67 6.51 5.54 -8.61
CA TRP A 67 6.44 4.20 -8.03
C TRP A 67 7.72 3.82 -7.28
N GLU A 68 8.90 4.03 -7.89
CA GLU A 68 10.20 3.78 -7.25
C GLU A 68 10.39 4.62 -5.97
N THR A 69 9.89 5.85 -5.98
CA THR A 69 9.93 6.74 -4.81
C THR A 69 9.00 6.26 -3.70
N TYR A 70 7.81 5.78 -4.05
CA TYR A 70 6.79 5.37 -3.08
C TYR A 70 7.02 3.99 -2.46
N LYS A 71 7.59 3.04 -3.21
CA LYS A 71 7.78 1.66 -2.75
C LYS A 71 8.39 1.53 -1.34
N PRO A 72 9.49 2.21 -1.00
CA PRO A 72 10.07 2.09 0.34
C PRO A 72 9.12 2.55 1.45
N TYR A 73 8.36 3.62 1.21
CA TYR A 73 7.36 4.11 2.18
C TYR A 73 6.21 3.11 2.36
N TYR A 74 5.77 2.49 1.27
CA TYR A 74 4.72 1.49 1.32
C TYR A 74 5.17 0.22 2.06
N VAL A 75 6.41 -0.22 1.85
CA VAL A 75 7.02 -1.32 2.60
C VAL A 75 7.06 -0.99 4.10
N GLU A 76 7.45 0.22 4.47
CA GLU A 76 7.48 0.67 5.86
C GLU A 76 6.09 0.70 6.50
N GLU A 77 5.09 1.16 5.74
CA GLU A 77 3.68 1.14 6.17
C GLU A 77 3.22 -0.29 6.46
N LEU A 78 3.43 -1.22 5.53
CA LEU A 78 3.05 -2.63 5.68
C LEU A 78 3.78 -3.29 6.84
N TYR A 79 5.06 -3.03 7.00
CA TYR A 79 5.87 -3.52 8.12
C TYR A 79 5.27 -3.07 9.47
N THR A 80 4.95 -1.81 9.58
CA THR A 80 4.33 -1.24 10.79
C THR A 80 2.95 -1.83 11.05
N LEU A 81 2.14 -2.03 10.00
CA LEU A 81 0.82 -2.67 10.12
C LEU A 81 0.93 -4.10 10.66
N ILE A 82 1.90 -4.88 10.19
CA ILE A 82 2.12 -6.24 10.68
C ILE A 82 2.49 -6.24 12.17
N LEU A 83 3.34 -5.30 12.59
CA LEU A 83 3.73 -5.17 13.99
C LEU A 83 2.56 -4.83 14.91
N ARG A 84 1.56 -4.10 14.42
CA ARG A 84 0.43 -3.59 15.20
C ARG A 84 -0.84 -4.41 15.04
N VAL A 85 -0.89 -5.32 14.07
CA VAL A 85 -2.10 -6.08 13.79
C VAL A 85 -2.44 -7.01 14.95
N ASN A 86 -3.72 -7.01 15.33
CA ASN A 86 -4.27 -7.98 16.28
C ASN A 86 -4.82 -9.21 15.54
N GLU A 87 -5.31 -10.21 16.27
CA GLU A 87 -5.82 -11.44 15.69
C GLU A 87 -7.00 -11.20 14.72
N THR A 88 -7.88 -10.24 15.02
CA THR A 88 -9.04 -9.92 14.18
C THR A 88 -8.67 -9.22 12.86
N GLY A 89 -7.59 -8.47 12.84
CA GLY A 89 -7.11 -7.77 11.63
C GLY A 89 -6.18 -8.59 10.74
N THR A 90 -5.66 -9.71 11.23
CA THR A 90 -4.65 -10.52 10.54
C THR A 90 -5.14 -11.02 9.18
N GLU A 91 -6.34 -11.56 9.09
CA GLU A 91 -6.88 -12.09 7.83
C GLU A 91 -7.05 -11.01 6.77
N ASN A 92 -7.57 -9.84 7.16
CA ASN A 92 -7.73 -8.70 6.25
C ASN A 92 -6.38 -8.20 5.73
N LEU A 93 -5.38 -8.15 6.58
CA LEU A 93 -4.03 -7.75 6.18
C LEU A 93 -3.39 -8.77 5.24
N ILE A 94 -3.57 -10.08 5.49
CA ILE A 94 -3.10 -11.14 4.60
C ILE A 94 -3.75 -11.03 3.22
N GLU A 95 -5.07 -10.80 3.14
CA GLU A 95 -5.76 -10.59 1.86
C GLU A 95 -5.21 -9.37 1.10
N ARG A 96 -4.91 -8.28 1.81
CA ARG A 96 -4.24 -7.10 1.23
C ARG A 96 -2.86 -7.46 0.67
N LEU A 97 -2.07 -8.23 1.42
CA LEU A 97 -0.73 -8.66 1.00
C LEU A 97 -0.76 -9.58 -0.22
N LYS A 98 -1.76 -10.45 -0.33
CA LYS A 98 -1.95 -11.31 -1.51
C LYS A 98 -2.19 -10.51 -2.80
N GLN A 99 -2.80 -9.33 -2.69
CA GLN A 99 -3.08 -8.43 -3.80
C GLN A 99 -1.97 -7.38 -4.01
N THR A 100 -1.01 -7.30 -3.11
CA THR A 100 0.10 -6.35 -3.18
C THR A 100 1.09 -6.74 -4.28
N ASN A 101 1.70 -5.73 -4.92
CA ASN A 101 2.74 -5.93 -5.91
C ASN A 101 3.84 -6.84 -5.37
N ARG A 102 4.28 -7.82 -6.16
CA ARG A 102 5.23 -8.85 -5.72
C ARG A 102 6.61 -8.30 -5.38
N GLU A 103 7.03 -7.23 -6.01
CA GLU A 103 8.29 -6.56 -5.67
C GLU A 103 8.24 -5.94 -4.28
N VAL A 104 7.13 -5.29 -3.94
CA VAL A 104 6.87 -4.75 -2.58
C VAL A 104 6.85 -5.88 -1.55
N VAL A 105 6.19 -7.00 -1.86
CA VAL A 105 6.15 -8.18 -0.98
C VAL A 105 7.57 -8.72 -0.72
N LYS A 106 8.40 -8.82 -1.74
CA LYS A 106 9.80 -9.25 -1.59
C LYS A 106 10.61 -8.30 -0.72
N MET A 107 10.47 -6.99 -0.93
CA MET A 107 11.12 -5.97 -0.11
C MET A 107 10.66 -6.05 1.36
N LEU A 108 9.37 -6.25 1.59
CA LEU A 108 8.80 -6.40 2.93
C LEU A 108 9.34 -7.64 3.64
N LEU A 109 9.37 -8.78 2.97
CA LEU A 109 9.91 -10.03 3.52
C LEU A 109 11.40 -9.92 3.80
N SER A 110 12.16 -9.25 2.95
CA SER A 110 13.57 -8.96 3.19
C SER A 110 13.77 -8.11 4.44
N LYS A 111 12.97 -7.08 4.63
CA LYS A 111 12.99 -6.22 5.82
C LYS A 111 12.64 -7.01 7.09
N ILE A 112 11.61 -7.85 7.03
CA ILE A 112 11.21 -8.71 8.16
C ILE A 112 12.35 -9.67 8.54
N GLY A 113 12.95 -10.34 7.57
CA GLY A 113 14.08 -11.25 7.81
C GLY A 113 15.28 -10.55 8.46
N SER A 114 15.60 -9.35 8.01
CA SER A 114 16.70 -8.54 8.55
C SER A 114 16.42 -7.97 9.93
N SER A 115 15.18 -7.90 10.36
CA SER A 115 14.79 -7.36 11.67
C SER A 115 15.24 -8.20 12.85
N LYS A 116 15.50 -9.50 12.63
CA LYS A 116 15.78 -10.50 13.67
C LYS A 116 14.70 -10.59 14.75
N ASN A 117 13.49 -10.11 14.46
CA ASN A 117 12.38 -10.10 15.40
C ASN A 117 11.53 -11.36 15.22
N ILE A 118 11.67 -12.31 16.15
CA ILE A 118 10.92 -13.57 16.15
C ILE A 118 9.39 -13.36 16.30
N GLY A 119 8.96 -12.20 16.76
CA GLY A 119 7.54 -11.86 16.86
C GLY A 119 6.79 -11.89 15.53
N PHE A 120 7.50 -11.77 14.40
CA PHE A 120 6.90 -11.92 13.08
C PHE A 120 6.51 -13.34 12.70
N ILE A 121 7.10 -14.36 13.33
CA ILE A 121 6.91 -15.77 12.94
C ILE A 121 5.43 -16.16 12.97
N ARG A 122 4.72 -15.74 13.99
CA ARG A 122 3.27 -16.05 14.11
C ARG A 122 2.46 -15.54 12.92
N PHE A 123 2.72 -14.31 12.50
CA PHE A 123 2.07 -13.71 11.33
C PHE A 123 2.51 -14.40 10.04
N LEU A 124 3.81 -14.64 9.88
CA LEU A 124 4.38 -15.28 8.69
C LEU A 124 3.81 -16.70 8.46
N VAL A 125 3.61 -17.49 9.51
CA VAL A 125 3.01 -18.82 9.41
C VAL A 125 1.58 -18.75 8.87
N LYS A 126 0.78 -17.80 9.34
CA LYS A 126 -0.58 -17.58 8.83
C LYS A 126 -0.60 -17.08 7.39
N TRP A 127 0.30 -16.17 7.07
CA TRP A 127 0.43 -15.64 5.72
C TRP A 127 0.88 -16.72 4.73
N GLU A 128 1.87 -17.52 5.10
CA GLU A 128 2.35 -18.66 4.29
C GLU A 128 1.21 -19.59 3.89
N ALA A 129 0.36 -19.96 4.83
CA ALA A 129 -0.76 -20.85 4.59
C ALA A 129 -1.76 -20.33 3.54
N ALA A 130 -1.85 -19.01 3.37
CA ALA A 130 -2.76 -18.34 2.45
C ALA A 130 -2.15 -18.02 1.09
N GLU A 131 -0.84 -18.20 0.90
CA GLU A 131 -0.12 -17.73 -0.28
C GLU A 131 0.14 -18.80 -1.35
N VAL A 132 0.44 -18.30 -2.56
CA VAL A 132 0.86 -19.15 -3.67
C VAL A 132 2.29 -19.67 -3.48
N LYS A 133 2.62 -20.80 -4.13
CA LYS A 133 3.88 -21.53 -3.94
C LYS A 133 5.14 -20.66 -3.99
N LYS A 134 5.24 -19.74 -4.95
CA LYS A 134 6.43 -18.88 -5.10
C LYS A 134 6.67 -17.98 -3.89
N VAL A 135 5.61 -17.38 -3.37
CA VAL A 135 5.69 -16.52 -2.18
C VAL A 135 5.88 -17.35 -0.91
N ARG A 136 5.20 -18.48 -0.83
CA ARG A 136 5.31 -19.43 0.29
C ARG A 136 6.76 -19.85 0.53
N ILE A 137 7.52 -20.16 -0.51
CA ILE A 137 8.93 -20.53 -0.43
C ILE A 137 9.75 -19.41 0.22
N ILE A 138 9.52 -18.17 -0.19
CA ILE A 138 10.22 -17.00 0.38
C ILE A 138 9.86 -16.82 1.86
N ILE A 139 8.58 -16.93 2.19
CA ILE A 139 8.12 -16.81 3.59
C ILE A 139 8.75 -17.89 4.46
N ASN A 140 8.77 -19.14 4.01
CA ASN A 140 9.41 -20.25 4.73
C ASN A 140 10.89 -20.00 4.98
N TYR A 141 11.60 -19.48 3.99
CA TYR A 141 13.00 -19.11 4.15
C TYR A 141 13.18 -18.03 5.22
N LYS A 142 12.31 -17.02 5.24
CA LYS A 142 12.37 -15.95 6.25
C LYS A 142 12.03 -16.44 7.65
N ILE A 143 11.08 -17.36 7.77
CA ILE A 143 10.76 -18.01 9.06
C ILE A 143 12.00 -18.75 9.58
N SER A 144 12.67 -19.51 8.74
CA SER A 144 13.90 -20.23 9.10
C SER A 144 15.03 -19.27 9.50
N GLU A 145 15.20 -18.18 8.76
CA GLU A 145 16.17 -17.13 9.05
C GLU A 145 15.94 -16.50 10.43
N LEU A 146 14.68 -16.21 10.78
CA LEU A 146 14.31 -15.66 12.08
C LEU A 146 14.50 -16.65 13.23
N LYS A 147 14.26 -17.93 13.00
CA LYS A 147 14.46 -18.97 14.01
C LYS A 147 15.93 -19.24 14.32
N SER A 148 16.81 -19.01 13.37
CA SER A 148 18.26 -19.21 13.52
C SER A 148 19.01 -17.97 14.03
N ALA A 149 18.31 -16.86 14.16
CA ALA A 149 18.90 -15.59 14.61
C ALA A 149 19.13 -15.57 16.13
#